data_c96dd9abffc6fedc836a6ad89c54ace9
#
_entry.id   c96dd9abffc6fedc836a6ad89c54ace9
#
_cell.length_a   1.000
_cell.length_b   1.000
_cell.length_c   1.000
_cell.angle_alpha   90.00
_cell.angle_beta   90.00
_cell.angle_gamma   90.00
#
_symmetry.space_group_name_H-M   'P 1'
#
loop_
_entity.id
_entity.type
_entity.pdbx_description
1 polymer ?
#
loop_
_entity_poly.entity_id
_entity_poly.type
_entity_poly.pdbx_seq_one_letter_code
_entity_poly.pdbx_strand_id
1 'polypeptide(L)'
;NYDKAVTAGITSIMSKMGISTMQGYHSAQIFEILGLDDAFVDECFTHTSTRIGGLGVEGVQRELNERYDKAIALDKTPAPDQLPSLGVTSWRPIDGEEHLINPQTIYLLQRAVREGDYGMFKEYSAACHVPGRAVTLRDLLDFAPQGSPVPIDEVEPASEIVKRFNTGAMSYGSISQEAHETLAIAMNTIGARSNSGEGGESEDRINDPLRYSKIKQIASARFGVTSDYLVHATDLQIKLAQGAKPGEGGHLPGAKVPPWIAKVRHATPGVELISPPPHHDIYSIEDLKQLIND
;
A
#
# COMPACT_ATOMS: atom_id res chain seq x y z
N ASN A 1 -14.53 -19.95 -22.50
CA ASN A 1 -13.44 -19.25 -21.79
C ASN A 1 -13.95 -18.36 -20.68
N TYR A 2 -15.05 -17.60 -20.88
CA TYR A 2 -15.63 -16.71 -19.87
C TYR A 2 -16.11 -17.50 -18.64
N ASP A 3 -16.97 -18.49 -18.80
CA ASP A 3 -17.50 -19.30 -17.70
C ASP A 3 -16.40 -19.97 -16.89
N LYS A 4 -15.37 -20.48 -17.56
CA LYS A 4 -14.22 -21.08 -16.91
C LYS A 4 -13.45 -20.06 -16.04
N ALA A 5 -13.28 -18.84 -16.52
CA ALA A 5 -12.60 -17.78 -15.79
C ALA A 5 -13.42 -17.32 -14.57
N VAL A 6 -14.73 -17.13 -14.75
CA VAL A 6 -15.66 -16.79 -13.64
C VAL A 6 -15.68 -17.87 -12.58
N THR A 7 -15.83 -19.13 -12.97
CA THR A 7 -15.83 -20.27 -12.03
C THR A 7 -14.52 -20.34 -11.25
N ALA A 8 -13.39 -20.21 -11.92
CA ALA A 8 -12.08 -20.21 -11.26
C ALA A 8 -11.93 -19.02 -10.28
N GLY A 9 -12.38 -17.82 -10.67
CA GLY A 9 -12.36 -16.63 -9.83
C GLY A 9 -13.22 -16.80 -8.57
N ILE A 10 -14.47 -17.22 -8.71
CA ILE A 10 -15.37 -17.44 -7.58
C ILE A 10 -14.82 -18.53 -6.64
N THR A 11 -14.35 -19.64 -7.19
CA THR A 11 -13.78 -20.73 -6.39
C THR A 11 -12.57 -20.26 -5.59
N SER A 12 -11.70 -19.45 -6.21
CA SER A 12 -10.54 -18.87 -5.52
C SER A 12 -10.95 -17.94 -4.38
N ILE A 13 -11.94 -17.06 -4.59
CA ILE A 13 -12.44 -16.13 -3.58
C ILE A 13 -13.08 -16.90 -2.42
N MET A 14 -13.95 -17.87 -2.70
CA MET A 14 -14.59 -18.70 -1.69
C MET A 14 -13.56 -19.46 -0.86
N SER A 15 -12.54 -20.02 -1.51
CA SER A 15 -11.43 -20.70 -0.83
C SER A 15 -10.69 -19.78 0.13
N LYS A 16 -10.38 -18.56 -0.30
CA LYS A 16 -9.71 -17.54 0.54
C LYS A 16 -10.56 -17.12 1.74
N MET A 17 -11.87 -17.10 1.58
CA MET A 17 -12.81 -16.74 2.65
C MET A 17 -13.17 -17.92 3.56
N GLY A 18 -12.74 -19.13 3.23
CA GLY A 18 -13.10 -20.33 3.97
C GLY A 18 -14.57 -20.77 3.77
N ILE A 19 -15.21 -20.33 2.68
CA ILE A 19 -16.60 -20.65 2.36
C ILE A 19 -16.63 -21.85 1.40
N SER A 20 -17.22 -22.96 1.82
CA SER A 20 -17.17 -24.22 1.09
C SER A 20 -18.30 -24.45 0.10
N THR A 21 -19.40 -23.70 0.21
CA THR A 21 -20.58 -23.87 -0.65
C THR A 21 -21.06 -22.58 -1.26
N MET A 22 -21.63 -22.64 -2.48
CA MET A 22 -22.23 -21.47 -3.12
C MET A 22 -23.36 -20.86 -2.30
N GLN A 23 -24.17 -21.69 -1.63
CA GLN A 23 -25.23 -21.23 -0.74
C GLN A 23 -24.68 -20.41 0.43
N GLY A 24 -23.54 -20.82 0.98
CA GLY A 24 -22.87 -20.10 2.05
C GLY A 24 -22.22 -18.80 1.58
N TYR A 25 -21.88 -18.69 0.30
CA TYR A 25 -21.34 -17.47 -0.30
C TYR A 25 -22.45 -16.50 -0.74
N HIS A 26 -23.55 -17.04 -1.24
CA HIS A 26 -24.68 -16.27 -1.73
C HIS A 26 -25.37 -15.53 -0.59
N SER A 27 -25.49 -14.22 -0.67
CA SER A 27 -26.05 -13.36 0.38
C SER A 27 -25.36 -13.45 1.76
N ALA A 28 -24.09 -13.74 1.79
CA ALA A 28 -23.33 -14.00 3.02
C ALA A 28 -23.07 -12.76 3.90
N GLN A 29 -23.45 -11.55 3.46
CA GLN A 29 -23.20 -10.28 4.18
C GLN A 29 -21.74 -10.07 4.63
N ILE A 30 -20.81 -10.51 3.80
CA ILE A 30 -19.37 -10.39 4.02
C ILE A 30 -18.78 -9.11 3.41
N PHE A 31 -19.64 -8.31 2.80
CA PHE A 31 -19.29 -7.04 2.18
C PHE A 31 -19.97 -5.90 2.93
N GLU A 32 -19.32 -4.76 2.92
CA GLU A 32 -19.85 -3.49 3.38
C GLU A 32 -20.12 -2.60 2.17
N ILE A 33 -21.24 -1.89 2.19
CA ILE A 33 -21.59 -0.93 1.13
C ILE A 33 -20.96 0.42 1.46
N LEU A 34 -20.32 1.02 0.48
CA LEU A 34 -19.72 2.34 0.56
C LEU A 34 -20.28 3.23 -0.56
N GLY A 35 -20.72 4.42 -0.21
CA GLY A 35 -21.10 5.44 -1.17
C GLY A 35 -22.52 5.33 -1.74
N LEU A 36 -23.42 4.55 -1.11
CA LEU A 36 -24.85 4.57 -1.37
C LEU A 36 -25.62 5.11 -0.16
N ASP A 37 -26.72 5.82 -0.38
CA ASP A 37 -27.52 6.31 0.73
C ASP A 37 -28.28 5.19 1.45
N ASP A 38 -28.67 5.44 2.69
CA ASP A 38 -29.31 4.45 3.54
C ASP A 38 -30.64 3.96 2.97
N ALA A 39 -31.44 4.83 2.37
CA ALA A 39 -32.74 4.46 1.79
C ALA A 39 -32.56 3.49 0.62
N PHE A 40 -31.55 3.73 -0.25
CA PHE A 40 -31.21 2.83 -1.34
C PHE A 40 -30.70 1.47 -0.83
N VAL A 41 -29.89 1.49 0.23
CA VAL A 41 -29.36 0.27 0.83
C VAL A 41 -30.47 -0.54 1.49
N ASP A 42 -31.37 0.10 2.21
CA ASP A 42 -32.51 -0.58 2.87
C ASP A 42 -33.44 -1.24 1.86
N GLU A 43 -33.69 -0.59 0.73
CA GLU A 43 -34.57 -1.12 -0.31
C GLU A 43 -33.92 -2.24 -1.14
N CYS A 44 -32.68 -2.03 -1.59
CA CYS A 44 -32.03 -2.92 -2.56
C CYS A 44 -31.09 -3.95 -1.94
N PHE A 45 -30.54 -3.67 -0.75
CA PHE A 45 -29.52 -4.47 -0.07
C PHE A 45 -29.85 -4.68 1.42
N THR A 46 -31.09 -5.01 1.70
CA THR A 46 -31.61 -5.15 3.05
C THR A 46 -30.65 -5.93 3.96
N HIS A 47 -30.38 -5.39 5.14
CA HIS A 47 -29.47 -5.92 6.17
C HIS A 47 -27.98 -5.91 5.81
N THR A 48 -27.58 -5.33 4.69
CA THR A 48 -26.16 -5.12 4.40
C THR A 48 -25.68 -3.88 5.14
N SER A 49 -24.54 -4.00 5.84
CA SER A 49 -23.97 -2.89 6.61
C SER A 49 -23.43 -1.79 5.70
N THR A 50 -23.71 -0.54 6.08
CA THR A 50 -23.12 0.65 5.46
C THR A 50 -22.75 1.66 6.56
N ARG A 51 -21.62 2.35 6.40
CA ARG A 51 -21.17 3.40 7.31
C ARG A 51 -20.87 4.70 6.59
N ILE A 52 -20.79 4.65 5.28
CA ILE A 52 -20.48 5.80 4.44
C ILE A 52 -21.59 5.91 3.41
N GLY A 53 -22.50 6.84 3.63
CA GLY A 53 -23.58 7.18 2.70
C GLY A 53 -23.06 7.80 1.41
N GLY A 54 -23.96 8.08 0.48
CA GLY A 54 -23.59 8.69 -0.80
C GLY A 54 -24.77 8.80 -1.76
N LEU A 55 -24.66 8.13 -2.92
CA LEU A 55 -25.63 8.25 -4.01
C LEU A 55 -26.94 7.53 -3.70
N GLY A 56 -28.04 8.26 -3.89
CA GLY A 56 -29.38 7.67 -3.98
C GLY A 56 -29.70 7.21 -5.40
N VAL A 57 -30.95 6.79 -5.61
CA VAL A 57 -31.47 6.26 -6.89
C VAL A 57 -31.14 7.18 -8.07
N GLU A 58 -31.32 8.49 -7.92
CA GLU A 58 -31.08 9.47 -8.99
C GLU A 58 -29.58 9.52 -9.37
N GLY A 59 -28.69 9.43 -8.38
CA GLY A 59 -27.26 9.40 -8.60
C GLY A 59 -26.83 8.15 -9.36
N VAL A 60 -27.32 7.00 -8.94
CA VAL A 60 -27.06 5.71 -9.62
C VAL A 60 -27.62 5.73 -11.04
N GLN A 61 -28.84 6.27 -11.23
CA GLN A 61 -29.45 6.40 -12.58
C GLN A 61 -28.58 7.27 -13.49
N ARG A 62 -28.07 8.38 -12.99
CA ARG A 62 -27.19 9.27 -13.77
C ARG A 62 -25.92 8.55 -14.22
N GLU A 63 -25.25 7.84 -13.31
CA GLU A 63 -24.05 7.08 -13.66
C GLU A 63 -24.32 5.97 -14.67
N LEU A 64 -25.45 5.29 -14.56
CA LEU A 64 -25.87 4.28 -15.54
C LEU A 64 -26.11 4.90 -16.92
N ASN A 65 -26.79 6.03 -16.98
CA ASN A 65 -27.03 6.74 -18.23
C ASN A 65 -25.72 7.19 -18.87
N GLU A 66 -24.80 7.74 -18.13
CA GLU A 66 -23.48 8.14 -18.63
C GLU A 66 -22.70 6.95 -19.23
N ARG A 67 -22.73 5.79 -18.57
CA ARG A 67 -22.11 4.55 -19.10
C ARG A 67 -22.81 4.07 -20.36
N TYR A 68 -24.13 4.10 -20.38
CA TYR A 68 -24.93 3.74 -21.55
C TYR A 68 -24.63 4.64 -22.74
N ASP A 69 -24.63 5.95 -22.54
CA ASP A 69 -24.35 6.92 -23.62
C ASP A 69 -22.93 6.73 -24.18
N LYS A 70 -21.94 6.48 -23.34
CA LYS A 70 -20.57 6.14 -23.76
C LYS A 70 -20.55 4.84 -24.59
N ALA A 71 -21.27 3.81 -24.15
CA ALA A 71 -21.34 2.54 -24.89
C ALA A 71 -21.98 2.70 -26.28
N ILE A 72 -23.07 3.44 -26.38
CA ILE A 72 -23.74 3.75 -27.65
C ILE A 72 -22.86 4.61 -28.56
N ALA A 73 -22.07 5.52 -28.01
CA ALA A 73 -21.13 6.31 -28.78
C ALA A 73 -20.01 5.42 -29.37
N LEU A 74 -19.53 4.44 -28.63
CA LEU A 74 -18.53 3.47 -29.09
C LEU A 74 -19.08 2.55 -30.18
N ASP A 75 -20.32 2.12 -30.10
CA ASP A 75 -20.96 1.24 -31.10
C ASP A 75 -21.08 1.91 -32.49
N LYS A 76 -21.08 3.22 -32.53
CA LYS A 76 -21.12 4.02 -33.78
C LYS A 76 -19.74 4.20 -34.44
N THR A 77 -18.67 3.83 -33.76
CA THR A 77 -17.33 3.87 -34.32
C THR A 77 -16.95 2.49 -34.92
N PRO A 78 -16.06 2.44 -35.92
CA PRO A 78 -15.51 1.14 -36.34
C PRO A 78 -14.98 0.42 -35.12
N ALA A 79 -15.48 -0.78 -34.83
CA ALA A 79 -15.21 -1.50 -33.60
C ALA A 79 -13.71 -1.57 -33.35
N PRO A 80 -13.22 -1.02 -32.24
CA PRO A 80 -11.82 -1.20 -31.86
C PRO A 80 -11.61 -2.66 -31.52
N ASP A 81 -10.48 -3.23 -31.91
CA ASP A 81 -10.09 -4.61 -31.55
C ASP A 81 -10.03 -4.84 -30.04
N GLN A 82 -9.97 -3.76 -29.26
CA GLN A 82 -9.91 -3.78 -27.81
C GLN A 82 -10.81 -2.70 -27.22
N LEU A 83 -11.43 -3.01 -26.07
CA LEU A 83 -12.17 -2.02 -25.30
C LEU A 83 -11.23 -0.92 -24.78
N PRO A 84 -11.66 0.35 -24.79
CA PRO A 84 -10.87 1.45 -24.26
C PRO A 84 -10.62 1.28 -22.77
N SER A 85 -9.42 1.62 -22.33
CA SER A 85 -9.09 1.67 -20.90
C SER A 85 -9.27 3.10 -20.38
N LEU A 86 -10.06 3.26 -19.33
CA LEU A 86 -10.26 4.57 -18.68
C LEU A 86 -9.03 5.05 -17.87
N GLY A 87 -7.99 4.22 -17.76
CA GLY A 87 -6.77 4.61 -17.07
C GLY A 87 -6.90 4.69 -15.54
N VAL A 88 -7.93 4.06 -14.94
CA VAL A 88 -8.17 4.10 -13.50
C VAL A 88 -7.01 3.54 -12.69
N THR A 89 -6.50 2.38 -13.10
CA THR A 89 -5.40 1.68 -12.41
C THR A 89 -4.02 1.94 -13.02
N SER A 90 -3.98 2.39 -14.26
CA SER A 90 -2.74 2.67 -14.99
C SER A 90 -2.91 3.91 -15.83
N TRP A 91 -2.00 4.84 -15.72
CA TRP A 91 -1.99 6.06 -16.53
C TRP A 91 -2.13 5.76 -18.02
N ARG A 92 -2.91 6.59 -18.72
CA ARG A 92 -3.10 6.56 -20.17
C ARG A 92 -2.88 7.95 -20.76
N PRO A 93 -2.26 8.07 -21.95
CA PRO A 93 -1.93 9.38 -22.52
C PRO A 93 -3.13 10.14 -23.08
N ILE A 94 -4.23 9.44 -23.42
CA ILE A 94 -5.42 10.00 -24.05
C ILE A 94 -6.65 9.48 -23.32
N ASP A 95 -7.56 10.38 -22.97
CA ASP A 95 -8.86 10.09 -22.37
C ASP A 95 -8.85 9.21 -21.10
N GLY A 96 -7.69 9.12 -20.43
CA GLY A 96 -7.56 8.43 -19.15
C GLY A 96 -7.80 9.36 -17.98
N GLU A 97 -8.05 8.76 -16.80
CA GLU A 97 -8.04 9.50 -15.55
C GLU A 97 -6.69 10.17 -15.29
N GLU A 98 -6.74 11.29 -14.62
CA GLU A 98 -5.54 12.04 -14.25
C GLU A 98 -4.82 11.37 -13.06
N HIS A 99 -3.51 11.20 -13.19
CA HIS A 99 -2.68 10.63 -12.15
C HIS A 99 -1.62 11.63 -11.71
N LEU A 100 -1.41 11.77 -10.40
CA LEU A 100 -0.30 12.54 -9.85
C LEU A 100 1.04 11.95 -10.30
N ILE A 101 1.15 10.63 -10.27
CA ILE A 101 2.32 9.89 -10.75
C ILE A 101 2.09 9.54 -12.22
N ASN A 102 2.71 10.30 -13.10
CA ASN A 102 2.62 10.16 -14.55
C ASN A 102 4.03 10.29 -15.16
N PRO A 103 4.22 10.02 -16.46
CA PRO A 103 5.53 10.06 -17.09
C PRO A 103 6.28 11.38 -16.91
N GLN A 104 5.58 12.52 -16.91
CA GLN A 104 6.20 13.82 -16.73
C GLN A 104 6.72 14.01 -15.29
N THR A 105 5.90 13.74 -14.29
CA THR A 105 6.29 13.88 -12.89
C THR A 105 7.40 12.91 -12.51
N ILE A 106 7.36 11.68 -13.02
CA ILE A 106 8.43 10.68 -12.84
C ILE A 106 9.74 11.18 -13.48
N TYR A 107 9.67 11.66 -14.71
CA TYR A 107 10.85 12.17 -15.43
C TYR A 107 11.52 13.33 -14.67
N LEU A 108 10.73 14.33 -14.29
CA LEU A 108 11.24 15.51 -13.59
C LEU A 108 11.88 15.12 -12.25
N LEU A 109 11.21 14.28 -11.45
CA LEU A 109 11.73 13.82 -10.16
C LEU A 109 13.04 13.03 -10.32
N GLN A 110 13.06 12.07 -11.23
CA GLN A 110 14.24 11.23 -11.43
C GLN A 110 15.44 12.03 -11.93
N ARG A 111 15.22 12.96 -12.84
CA ARG A 111 16.30 13.84 -13.34
C ARG A 111 16.80 14.77 -12.26
N ALA A 112 15.90 15.47 -11.57
CA ALA A 112 16.24 16.36 -10.46
C ALA A 112 17.15 15.68 -9.44
N VAL A 113 16.79 14.44 -9.03
CA VAL A 113 17.56 13.68 -8.05
C VAL A 113 18.91 13.20 -8.58
N ARG A 114 18.96 12.69 -9.81
CA ARG A 114 20.20 12.16 -10.42
C ARG A 114 21.22 13.25 -10.73
N GLU A 115 20.75 14.42 -11.14
CA GLU A 115 21.61 15.55 -11.52
C GLU A 115 21.86 16.52 -10.37
N GLY A 116 21.16 16.35 -9.23
CA GLY A 116 21.23 17.28 -8.10
C GLY A 116 20.65 18.65 -8.43
N ASP A 117 19.72 18.72 -9.39
CA ASP A 117 19.15 19.97 -9.89
C ASP A 117 17.89 20.37 -9.11
N TYR A 118 18.08 21.36 -8.22
CA TYR A 118 16.99 21.91 -7.42
C TYR A 118 15.97 22.72 -8.25
N GLY A 119 16.39 23.30 -9.37
CA GLY A 119 15.48 24.00 -10.30
C GLY A 119 14.46 23.02 -10.89
N MET A 120 14.95 21.90 -11.38
CA MET A 120 14.11 20.81 -11.91
C MET A 120 13.24 20.18 -10.82
N PHE A 121 13.69 20.10 -9.56
CA PHE A 121 12.86 19.68 -8.45
C PHE A 121 11.68 20.64 -8.20
N LYS A 122 11.89 21.95 -8.36
CA LYS A 122 10.80 22.93 -8.30
C LYS A 122 9.80 22.76 -9.43
N GLU A 123 10.25 22.44 -10.65
CA GLU A 123 9.37 22.14 -11.77
C GLU A 123 8.53 20.89 -11.48
N TYR A 124 9.14 19.84 -10.91
CA TYR A 124 8.41 18.67 -10.42
C TYR A 124 7.35 19.04 -9.38
N SER A 125 7.73 19.84 -8.39
CA SER A 125 6.80 20.29 -7.34
C SER A 125 5.63 21.09 -7.93
N ALA A 126 5.87 21.97 -8.87
CA ALA A 126 4.85 22.74 -9.57
C ALA A 126 3.92 21.82 -10.41
N ALA A 127 4.48 20.81 -11.06
CA ALA A 127 3.69 19.84 -11.83
C ALA A 127 2.78 18.96 -10.94
N CYS A 128 3.17 18.76 -9.68
CA CYS A 128 2.36 18.03 -8.69
C CYS A 128 1.26 18.88 -8.06
N HIS A 129 1.42 20.20 -8.00
CA HIS A 129 0.51 21.11 -7.29
C HIS A 129 -0.06 22.19 -8.23
N VAL A 130 -0.94 21.78 -9.12
CA VAL A 130 -1.62 22.71 -10.05
C VAL A 130 -2.86 23.25 -9.39
N PRO A 131 -2.97 24.60 -9.19
CA PRO A 131 -4.16 25.21 -8.61
C PRO A 131 -5.45 24.85 -9.39
N GLY A 132 -6.49 24.48 -8.67
CA GLY A 132 -7.77 24.09 -9.28
C GLY A 132 -7.83 22.67 -9.83
N ARG A 133 -6.75 21.89 -9.70
CA ARG A 133 -6.69 20.48 -10.07
C ARG A 133 -6.47 19.64 -8.81
N ALA A 134 -7.50 18.95 -8.36
CA ALA A 134 -7.42 18.04 -7.22
C ALA A 134 -7.30 16.60 -7.70
N VAL A 135 -6.09 16.03 -7.60
CA VAL A 135 -5.81 14.62 -7.94
C VAL A 135 -5.70 13.76 -6.68
N THR A 136 -5.39 14.39 -5.55
CA THR A 136 -5.31 13.74 -4.24
C THR A 136 -6.16 14.50 -3.22
N LEU A 137 -6.53 13.84 -2.12
CA LEU A 137 -7.28 14.50 -1.04
C LEU A 137 -6.52 15.70 -0.45
N ARG A 138 -5.20 15.67 -0.48
CA ARG A 138 -4.35 16.78 -0.01
C ARG A 138 -4.55 18.04 -0.85
N ASP A 139 -4.86 17.90 -2.14
CA ASP A 139 -5.08 19.05 -3.03
C ASP A 139 -6.38 19.80 -2.72
N LEU A 140 -7.27 19.21 -1.90
CA LEU A 140 -8.49 19.84 -1.39
C LEU A 140 -8.27 20.60 -0.08
N LEU A 141 -7.06 20.54 0.49
CA LEU A 141 -6.72 21.14 1.77
C LEU A 141 -5.80 22.35 1.56
N ASP A 142 -5.96 23.36 2.39
CA ASP A 142 -5.07 24.51 2.44
C ASP A 142 -4.72 24.84 3.90
N PHE A 143 -3.67 25.62 4.10
CA PHE A 143 -3.31 26.10 5.41
C PHE A 143 -4.30 27.14 5.88
N ALA A 144 -4.75 27.03 7.12
CA ALA A 144 -5.58 28.01 7.82
C ALA A 144 -4.76 28.65 8.95
N PRO A 145 -3.85 29.59 8.65
CA PRO A 145 -3.02 30.23 9.66
C PRO A 145 -3.85 30.94 10.69
N GLN A 146 -3.57 30.73 11.97
CA GLN A 146 -4.21 31.43 13.08
C GLN A 146 -3.18 32.26 13.82
N GLY A 147 -3.53 33.52 14.07
CA GLY A 147 -2.65 34.44 14.80
C GLY A 147 -1.64 35.17 13.94
N SER A 148 -0.66 35.81 14.59
CA SER A 148 0.42 36.53 13.95
C SER A 148 1.56 35.59 13.53
N PRO A 149 2.31 35.91 12.45
CA PRO A 149 3.50 35.17 12.09
C PRO A 149 4.50 35.11 13.26
N VAL A 150 5.11 33.96 13.48
CA VAL A 150 6.18 33.79 14.46
C VAL A 150 7.54 34.13 13.83
N PRO A 151 8.52 34.62 14.60
CA PRO A 151 9.90 34.82 14.12
C PRO A 151 10.50 33.51 13.59
N ILE A 152 11.34 33.62 12.55
CA ILE A 152 11.91 32.43 11.90
C ILE A 152 12.80 31.59 12.82
N ASP A 153 13.43 32.20 13.79
CA ASP A 153 14.26 31.55 14.80
C ASP A 153 13.45 30.77 15.86
N GLU A 154 12.15 31.04 15.95
CA GLU A 154 11.21 30.25 16.77
C GLU A 154 10.59 29.06 15.97
N VAL A 155 10.79 29.01 14.65
CA VAL A 155 10.29 27.91 13.82
C VAL A 155 11.24 26.72 13.95
N GLU A 156 10.68 25.53 14.17
CA GLU A 156 11.46 24.30 14.25
C GLU A 156 12.26 24.07 12.96
N PRO A 157 13.58 23.87 13.05
CA PRO A 157 14.41 23.69 11.86
C PRO A 157 14.10 22.36 11.16
N ALA A 158 14.24 22.32 9.84
CA ALA A 158 14.00 21.14 9.01
C ALA A 158 14.80 19.91 9.49
N SER A 159 16.04 20.12 9.98
CA SER A 159 16.89 19.07 10.54
C SER A 159 16.29 18.38 11.78
N GLU A 160 15.42 19.04 12.52
CA GLU A 160 14.69 18.42 13.64
C GLU A 160 13.39 17.77 13.15
N ILE A 161 12.71 18.41 12.19
CA ILE A 161 11.46 17.87 11.59
C ILE A 161 11.72 16.52 10.94
N VAL A 162 12.78 16.36 10.15
CA VAL A 162 13.07 15.12 9.41
C VAL A 162 13.32 13.92 10.32
N LYS A 163 13.74 14.12 11.56
CA LYS A 163 13.94 13.04 12.55
C LYS A 163 12.66 12.26 12.86
N ARG A 164 11.49 12.86 12.62
CA ARG A 164 10.18 12.24 12.82
C ARG A 164 9.66 11.49 11.59
N PHE A 165 10.37 11.56 10.46
CA PHE A 165 9.98 10.86 9.24
C PHE A 165 10.47 9.41 9.27
N ASN A 166 9.62 8.53 8.75
CA ASN A 166 9.88 7.10 8.66
C ASN A 166 9.59 6.60 7.25
N THR A 167 10.31 5.59 6.79
CA THR A 167 9.88 4.81 5.62
C THR A 167 8.75 3.86 6.00
N GLY A 168 7.95 3.45 5.03
CA GLY A 168 7.07 2.31 5.21
C GLY A 168 7.86 1.03 5.49
N ALA A 169 7.21 0.05 6.10
CA ALA A 169 7.78 -1.26 6.33
C ALA A 169 7.87 -2.04 5.00
N MET A 170 9.08 -2.34 4.55
CA MET A 170 9.34 -3.11 3.35
C MET A 170 10.33 -4.21 3.67
N SER A 171 9.87 -5.46 3.60
CA SER A 171 10.68 -6.61 4.00
C SER A 171 11.84 -6.88 3.07
N TYR A 172 12.97 -7.30 3.65
CA TYR A 172 14.12 -7.80 2.91
C TYR A 172 13.72 -9.03 2.08
N GLY A 173 13.75 -8.87 0.75
CA GLY A 173 13.28 -9.87 -0.22
C GLY A 173 11.95 -9.52 -0.90
N SER A 174 11.14 -8.61 -0.36
CA SER A 174 10.04 -8.00 -1.12
C SER A 174 10.55 -6.90 -2.06
N ILE A 175 11.62 -6.23 -1.64
CA ILE A 175 12.45 -5.34 -2.46
C ILE A 175 13.88 -5.90 -2.53
N SER A 176 14.72 -5.39 -3.44
CA SER A 176 16.10 -5.82 -3.55
C SER A 176 16.94 -5.41 -2.34
N GLN A 177 18.09 -6.05 -2.16
CA GLN A 177 19.05 -5.69 -1.11
C GLN A 177 19.48 -4.23 -1.25
N GLU A 178 19.83 -3.80 -2.46
CA GLU A 178 20.30 -2.45 -2.74
C GLU A 178 19.23 -1.40 -2.40
N ALA A 179 17.98 -1.65 -2.76
CA ALA A 179 16.88 -0.74 -2.43
C ALA A 179 16.66 -0.66 -0.92
N HIS A 180 16.68 -1.79 -0.23
CA HIS A 180 16.48 -1.86 1.22
C HIS A 180 17.61 -1.14 1.98
N GLU A 181 18.87 -1.34 1.56
CA GLU A 181 20.03 -0.66 2.15
C GLU A 181 20.06 0.84 1.81
N THR A 182 19.75 1.19 0.56
CA THR A 182 19.69 2.61 0.13
C THR A 182 18.68 3.42 0.95
N LEU A 183 17.52 2.85 1.25
CA LEU A 183 16.53 3.48 2.12
C LEU A 183 17.08 3.71 3.53
N ALA A 184 17.77 2.72 4.10
CA ALA A 184 18.37 2.87 5.43
C ALA A 184 19.47 3.93 5.42
N ILE A 185 20.37 3.92 4.44
CA ILE A 185 21.44 4.90 4.28
C ILE A 185 20.86 6.31 4.15
N ALA A 186 19.86 6.50 3.28
CA ALA A 186 19.23 7.79 3.08
C ALA A 186 18.62 8.34 4.37
N MET A 187 17.86 7.52 5.09
CA MET A 187 17.20 7.93 6.33
C MET A 187 18.21 8.18 7.46
N ASN A 188 19.24 7.34 7.59
CA ASN A 188 20.29 7.56 8.60
C ASN A 188 21.09 8.84 8.31
N THR A 189 21.37 9.13 7.03
CA THR A 189 22.08 10.35 6.63
C THR A 189 21.37 11.63 7.04
N ILE A 190 20.05 11.67 6.94
CA ILE A 190 19.26 12.85 7.35
C ILE A 190 18.81 12.80 8.82
N GLY A 191 19.17 11.76 9.58
CA GLY A 191 18.76 11.58 10.97
C GLY A 191 17.36 11.00 11.17
N ALA A 192 16.67 10.63 10.08
CA ALA A 192 15.36 10.00 10.09
C ALA A 192 15.45 8.48 10.38
N ARG A 193 14.38 7.73 10.12
CA ARG A 193 14.29 6.30 10.45
C ARG A 193 13.81 5.49 9.26
N SER A 194 14.51 4.40 8.94
CA SER A 194 14.01 3.38 8.04
C SER A 194 13.39 2.23 8.82
N ASN A 195 12.43 1.55 8.20
CA ASN A 195 11.76 0.38 8.73
C ASN A 195 12.17 -0.85 7.92
N SER A 196 12.75 -1.83 8.58
CA SER A 196 13.25 -3.05 7.93
C SER A 196 12.13 -3.97 7.40
N GLY A 197 10.87 -3.74 7.77
CA GLY A 197 9.84 -4.77 7.63
C GLY A 197 10.12 -5.97 8.52
N GLU A 198 9.42 -7.09 8.28
CA GLU A 198 9.52 -8.31 9.07
C GLU A 198 10.54 -9.34 8.51
N GLY A 199 11.34 -8.94 7.54
CA GLY A 199 12.23 -9.83 6.81
C GLY A 199 13.61 -10.05 7.41
N GLY A 200 13.92 -9.42 8.53
CA GLY A 200 15.24 -9.44 9.12
C GLY A 200 16.25 -8.51 8.42
N GLU A 201 17.46 -8.53 8.90
CA GLU A 201 18.63 -7.86 8.32
C GLU A 201 19.84 -8.78 8.41
N SER A 202 20.81 -8.63 7.51
CA SER A 202 22.07 -9.40 7.58
C SER A 202 22.94 -8.90 8.74
N GLU A 203 23.70 -9.81 9.35
CA GLU A 203 24.57 -9.53 10.51
C GLU A 203 25.56 -8.40 10.25
N ASP A 204 26.16 -8.36 9.07
CA ASP A 204 27.11 -7.31 8.66
C ASP A 204 26.45 -5.93 8.57
N ARG A 205 25.16 -5.91 8.27
CA ARG A 205 24.37 -4.69 8.15
C ARG A 205 23.85 -4.19 9.50
N ILE A 206 23.41 -5.09 10.37
CA ILE A 206 22.89 -4.73 11.70
C ILE A 206 23.91 -3.89 12.50
N ASN A 207 25.20 -4.21 12.35
CA ASN A 207 26.29 -3.53 13.05
C ASN A 207 26.84 -2.30 12.30
N ASP A 208 26.32 -1.98 11.11
CA ASP A 208 26.74 -0.82 10.34
C ASP A 208 25.82 0.39 10.61
N PRO A 209 26.34 1.48 11.21
CA PRO A 209 25.52 2.63 11.61
C PRO A 209 24.84 3.36 10.46
N LEU A 210 25.29 3.15 9.21
CA LEU A 210 24.66 3.74 8.03
C LEU A 210 23.63 2.81 7.39
N ARG A 211 23.85 1.48 7.41
CA ARG A 211 23.03 0.51 6.69
C ARG A 211 21.93 -0.13 7.51
N TYR A 212 21.98 -0.08 8.86
CA TYR A 212 20.94 -0.67 9.70
C TYR A 212 19.64 0.13 9.68
N SER A 213 18.51 -0.53 9.86
CA SER A 213 17.21 0.13 10.02
C SER A 213 16.91 0.33 11.50
N LYS A 214 16.62 1.58 11.90
CA LYS A 214 16.30 1.93 13.30
C LYS A 214 14.99 1.32 13.77
N ILE A 215 13.99 1.23 12.86
CA ILE A 215 12.72 0.58 13.15
C ILE A 215 12.78 -0.85 12.64
N LYS A 216 12.53 -1.81 13.52
CA LYS A 216 12.48 -3.22 13.19
C LYS A 216 11.08 -3.76 13.44
N GLN A 217 10.52 -4.38 12.39
CA GLN A 217 9.19 -4.96 12.50
C GLN A 217 9.28 -6.36 13.07
N ILE A 218 8.41 -6.66 14.02
CA ILE A 218 8.23 -7.97 14.63
C ILE A 218 6.79 -8.47 14.44
N ALA A 219 6.62 -9.73 14.04
CA ALA A 219 5.36 -10.43 14.06
C ALA A 219 5.54 -11.71 14.90
N SER A 220 5.31 -12.86 14.32
CA SER A 220 5.47 -14.16 14.99
C SER A 220 6.89 -14.77 14.85
N ALA A 221 7.91 -13.97 14.73
CA ALA A 221 9.33 -14.39 14.63
C ALA A 221 9.65 -15.34 13.47
N ARG A 222 8.91 -15.30 12.37
CA ARG A 222 9.01 -16.33 11.31
C ARG A 222 9.99 -16.04 10.18
N PHE A 223 10.44 -14.82 10.01
CA PHE A 223 11.14 -14.41 8.80
C PHE A 223 12.45 -13.68 9.06
N GLY A 224 13.33 -14.29 9.87
CA GLY A 224 14.63 -13.70 10.18
C GLY A 224 14.59 -12.73 11.35
N VAL A 225 13.55 -12.76 12.17
CA VAL A 225 13.48 -12.06 13.44
C VAL A 225 14.22 -12.89 14.48
N THR A 226 15.38 -12.38 14.93
CA THR A 226 16.22 -13.00 15.95
C THR A 226 16.39 -12.06 17.13
N SER A 227 16.87 -12.55 18.26
CA SER A 227 17.21 -11.71 19.42
C SER A 227 18.21 -10.62 19.07
N ASP A 228 19.23 -10.96 18.26
CA ASP A 228 20.22 -10.00 17.78
C ASP A 228 19.57 -8.87 16.94
N TYR A 229 18.69 -9.25 16.03
CA TYR A 229 17.91 -8.29 15.25
C TYR A 229 17.09 -7.34 16.14
N LEU A 230 16.44 -7.85 17.19
CA LEU A 230 15.56 -7.06 18.07
C LEU A 230 16.34 -6.12 18.96
N VAL A 231 17.46 -6.53 19.55
CA VAL A 231 18.26 -5.69 20.46
C VAL A 231 18.92 -4.50 19.76
N HIS A 232 19.09 -4.58 18.46
CA HIS A 232 19.63 -3.48 17.66
C HIS A 232 18.56 -2.51 17.15
N ALA A 233 17.31 -2.67 17.55
CA ALA A 233 16.23 -1.73 17.19
C ALA A 233 16.26 -0.50 18.09
N THR A 234 16.04 0.68 17.48
CA THR A 234 15.66 1.89 18.24
C THR A 234 14.18 1.84 18.59
N ASP A 235 13.36 1.35 17.66
CA ASP A 235 11.93 1.18 17.80
C ASP A 235 11.53 -0.21 17.28
N LEU A 236 10.70 -0.90 18.03
CA LEU A 236 10.05 -2.14 17.58
C LEU A 236 8.65 -1.81 17.07
N GLN A 237 8.34 -2.25 15.85
CA GLN A 237 7.00 -2.14 15.29
C GLN A 237 6.34 -3.51 15.26
N ILE A 238 5.29 -3.68 16.06
CA ILE A 238 4.54 -4.94 16.11
C ILE A 238 3.57 -4.98 14.93
N LYS A 239 3.66 -6.03 14.12
CA LYS A 239 2.71 -6.32 13.05
C LYS A 239 1.65 -7.29 13.55
N LEU A 240 0.43 -6.80 13.73
CA LEU A 240 -0.69 -7.58 14.27
C LEU A 240 -1.31 -8.51 13.23
N ALA A 241 -1.50 -8.01 12.02
CA ALA A 241 -2.17 -8.73 10.94
C ALA A 241 -1.81 -8.17 9.58
N GLN A 242 -2.06 -8.95 8.55
CA GLN A 242 -2.00 -8.50 7.15
C GLN A 242 -3.39 -8.64 6.55
N GLY A 243 -3.96 -7.53 6.08
CA GLY A 243 -5.23 -7.54 5.37
C GLY A 243 -5.14 -8.28 4.03
N ALA A 244 -6.27 -8.67 3.51
CA ALA A 244 -6.46 -9.08 2.11
C ALA A 244 -5.84 -10.40 1.65
N LYS A 245 -5.34 -11.28 2.52
CA LYS A 245 -4.90 -12.64 2.10
C LYS A 245 -5.39 -13.76 3.03
N PRO A 246 -6.68 -13.84 3.39
CA PRO A 246 -7.19 -14.99 4.12
C PRO A 246 -6.92 -16.27 3.32
N GLY A 247 -6.36 -17.28 3.97
CA GLY A 247 -6.07 -18.59 3.36
C GLY A 247 -4.79 -18.66 2.51
N GLU A 248 -4.23 -17.54 2.01
CA GLU A 248 -2.98 -17.55 1.25
C GLU A 248 -1.76 -17.24 2.11
N GLY A 249 -1.90 -16.37 3.10
CA GLY A 249 -0.78 -15.92 3.92
C GLY A 249 0.25 -15.08 3.16
N GLY A 250 1.40 -14.87 3.78
CA GLY A 250 2.56 -14.29 3.13
C GLY A 250 3.23 -15.32 2.22
N HIS A 251 3.38 -15.01 0.95
CA HIS A 251 4.01 -15.88 -0.03
C HIS A 251 5.22 -15.20 -0.66
N LEU A 252 6.38 -15.82 -0.55
CA LEU A 252 7.60 -15.45 -1.24
C LEU A 252 7.99 -16.60 -2.16
N PRO A 253 7.79 -16.47 -3.49
CA PRO A 253 8.12 -17.52 -4.44
C PRO A 253 9.59 -17.92 -4.39
N GLY A 254 9.91 -19.19 -4.62
CA GLY A 254 11.28 -19.69 -4.57
C GLY A 254 12.27 -18.91 -5.44
N ALA A 255 11.83 -18.41 -6.60
CA ALA A 255 12.65 -17.54 -7.46
C ALA A 255 13.07 -16.22 -6.78
N LYS A 256 12.38 -15.79 -5.72
CA LYS A 256 12.70 -14.61 -4.90
C LYS A 256 13.42 -14.96 -3.60
N VAL A 257 13.88 -16.21 -3.46
CA VAL A 257 14.66 -16.70 -2.31
C VAL A 257 16.07 -17.08 -2.74
N PRO A 258 16.89 -16.14 -3.19
CA PRO A 258 18.30 -16.40 -3.47
C PRO A 258 19.07 -16.71 -2.17
N PRO A 259 20.32 -17.20 -2.24
CA PRO A 259 21.10 -17.60 -1.07
C PRO A 259 21.21 -16.54 0.03
N TRP A 260 21.32 -15.28 -0.33
CA TRP A 260 21.42 -14.17 0.62
C TRP A 260 20.10 -13.87 1.36
N ILE A 261 18.94 -14.00 0.71
CA ILE A 261 17.64 -13.94 1.39
C ILE A 261 17.44 -15.17 2.29
N ALA A 262 17.75 -16.36 1.76
CA ALA A 262 17.60 -17.60 2.51
C ALA A 262 18.44 -17.58 3.80
N LYS A 263 19.67 -17.04 3.74
CA LYS A 263 20.52 -16.88 4.92
C LYS A 263 19.85 -16.05 6.01
N VAL A 264 19.35 -14.86 5.65
CA VAL A 264 18.69 -13.94 6.62
C VAL A 264 17.39 -14.50 7.15
N ARG A 265 16.67 -15.26 6.32
CA ARG A 265 15.38 -15.87 6.72
C ARG A 265 15.49 -17.25 7.32
N HIS A 266 16.70 -17.77 7.50
CA HIS A 266 16.97 -19.12 7.98
C HIS A 266 16.24 -20.19 7.17
N ALA A 267 16.27 -20.07 5.84
CA ALA A 267 15.52 -20.89 4.89
C ALA A 267 16.46 -21.52 3.83
N THR A 268 15.91 -22.42 3.03
CA THR A 268 16.63 -23.04 1.92
C THR A 268 16.52 -22.19 0.65
N PRO A 269 17.63 -21.87 -0.04
CA PRO A 269 17.58 -21.13 -1.30
C PRO A 269 16.72 -21.82 -2.35
N GLY A 270 15.95 -21.05 -3.10
CA GLY A 270 15.10 -21.53 -4.18
C GLY A 270 13.79 -22.21 -3.73
N VAL A 271 13.58 -22.38 -2.44
CA VAL A 271 12.34 -22.91 -1.88
C VAL A 271 11.41 -21.74 -1.51
N GLU A 272 10.14 -21.85 -1.89
CA GLU A 272 9.16 -20.85 -1.52
C GLU A 272 8.92 -20.79 -0.02
N LEU A 273 8.64 -19.60 0.47
CA LEU A 273 8.31 -19.33 1.86
C LEU A 273 6.84 -18.94 1.97
N ILE A 274 6.08 -19.73 2.72
CA ILE A 274 4.66 -19.49 2.96
C ILE A 274 4.44 -19.36 4.46
N SER A 275 3.76 -18.29 4.86
CA SER A 275 3.30 -18.12 6.25
C SER A 275 2.06 -18.99 6.46
N PRO A 276 2.12 -20.04 7.30
CA PRO A 276 0.95 -20.86 7.55
C PRO A 276 -0.12 -20.11 8.35
N PRO A 277 -1.42 -20.43 8.21
CA PRO A 277 -2.43 -19.95 9.14
C PRO A 277 -2.23 -20.60 10.53
N PRO A 278 -2.55 -19.89 11.61
CA PRO A 278 -2.88 -18.48 11.73
C PRO A 278 -1.69 -17.58 11.35
N HIS A 279 -2.00 -16.40 10.75
CA HIS A 279 -0.96 -15.45 10.31
C HIS A 279 -0.67 -14.46 11.42
N HIS A 280 0.64 -14.24 11.70
CA HIS A 280 1.16 -13.33 12.72
C HIS A 280 0.83 -13.69 14.17
N ASP A 281 -0.04 -14.65 14.44
CA ASP A 281 -0.36 -15.26 15.76
C ASP A 281 -0.78 -14.26 16.87
N ILE A 282 -1.24 -13.08 16.52
CA ILE A 282 -1.68 -12.03 17.45
C ILE A 282 -3.16 -11.77 17.16
N TYR A 283 -4.05 -12.41 17.92
CA TYR A 283 -5.50 -12.36 17.71
C TYR A 283 -6.26 -11.77 18.89
N SER A 284 -5.59 -11.51 20.01
CA SER A 284 -6.20 -10.97 21.21
C SER A 284 -5.31 -9.90 21.85
N ILE A 285 -5.89 -9.15 22.78
CA ILE A 285 -5.16 -8.18 23.59
C ILE A 285 -4.12 -8.89 24.47
N GLU A 286 -4.44 -10.09 24.93
CA GLU A 286 -3.56 -10.94 25.74
C GLU A 286 -2.33 -11.39 24.93
N ASP A 287 -2.52 -11.82 23.68
CA ASP A 287 -1.41 -12.18 22.79
C ASP A 287 -0.46 -10.98 22.58
N LEU A 288 -1.04 -9.81 22.34
CA LEU A 288 -0.27 -8.56 22.20
C LEU A 288 0.50 -8.22 23.48
N LYS A 289 -0.14 -8.36 24.65
CA LYS A 289 0.49 -8.11 25.94
C LYS A 289 1.66 -9.08 26.17
N GLN A 290 1.49 -10.34 25.83
CA GLN A 290 2.57 -11.33 25.95
C GLN A 290 3.76 -10.95 25.06
N LEU A 291 3.52 -10.63 23.80
CA LEU A 291 4.59 -10.23 22.87
C LEU A 291 5.34 -8.96 23.32
N ILE A 292 4.64 -8.02 23.95
CA ILE A 292 5.27 -6.80 24.49
C ILE A 292 6.12 -7.13 25.73
N ASN A 293 5.70 -8.14 26.52
CA ASN A 293 6.43 -8.53 27.72
C ASN A 293 7.70 -9.32 27.39
N ASP A 294 7.64 -10.17 26.38
CA ASP A 294 8.74 -11.02 25.94
C ASP A 294 9.81 -10.22 25.21
#